data_8d137d363ff710e2fbadd382fb9678bf
#
_entry.id   8d137d363ff710e2fbadd382fb9678bf
#
_cell.length_a   1.000
_cell.length_b   1.000
_cell.length_c   1.000
_cell.angle_alpha   90.00
_cell.angle_beta   90.00
_cell.angle_gamma   90.00
#
_symmetry.space_group_name_H-M   'P 1'
#
loop_
_entity.id
_entity.type
_entity.pdbx_description
1 polymer ?
#
loop_
_entity_poly.entity_id
_entity_poly.type
_entity_poly.pdbx_seq_one_letter_code
_entity_poly.pdbx_strand_id
1 'polypeptide(L)'
;MGNKTSYPELFFLFFTGSILGFFLEGIWRVIRTGSWENHSATVYGPFCIIYGFGTAALYRITADVSGMPLWQQFLRFAAVGAAVEYTGSFLQEHLFGSVSWDYTGRFLSLNGRICLSMTLMWGLLGILYSRICAPAATHFFETASHWPYRGICAVLSAAMAADLLLSAGALYRWRERQYDIPPRNHIEEELDAHYDNARMEEIYNNMVFQDRAK
;
A
#
# COMPACT_ATOMS: atom_id res chain seq x y z
N MET A 1 28.64 6.53 8.40
CA MET A 1 27.56 6.58 9.41
C MET A 1 26.26 6.80 8.64
N GLY A 2 25.40 5.78 8.54
CA GLY A 2 24.14 5.92 7.81
C GLY A 2 23.25 6.92 8.53
N ASN A 3 22.92 8.00 7.85
CA ASN A 3 21.99 9.01 8.34
C ASN A 3 20.64 8.30 8.60
N LYS A 4 20.17 8.30 9.84
CA LYS A 4 18.89 7.67 10.17
C LYS A 4 17.80 8.47 9.46
N THR A 5 17.11 7.83 8.53
CA THR A 5 15.95 8.43 7.85
C THR A 5 14.95 8.93 8.90
N SER A 6 14.60 10.20 8.84
CA SER A 6 13.69 10.83 9.82
C SER A 6 12.24 10.44 9.53
N TYR A 7 11.35 10.62 10.53
CA TYR A 7 9.91 10.38 10.34
C TYR A 7 9.30 11.18 9.17
N PRO A 8 9.55 12.50 9.01
CA PRO A 8 9.01 13.23 7.87
C PRO A 8 9.45 12.68 6.50
N GLU A 9 10.69 12.21 6.38
CA GLU A 9 11.21 11.59 5.16
C GLU A 9 10.49 10.26 4.88
N LEU A 10 10.35 9.39 5.89
CA LEU A 10 9.62 8.12 5.74
C LEU A 10 8.15 8.35 5.40
N PHE A 11 7.51 9.32 6.07
CA PHE A 11 6.11 9.67 5.77
C PHE A 11 5.96 10.21 4.35
N PHE A 12 6.84 11.10 3.91
CA PHE A 12 6.80 11.65 2.54
C PHE A 12 6.96 10.54 1.49
N LEU A 13 7.87 9.60 1.71
CA LEU A 13 8.07 8.45 0.83
C LEU A 13 6.83 7.55 0.80
N PHE A 14 6.26 7.26 1.96
CA PHE A 14 5.03 6.50 2.08
C PHE A 14 3.87 7.20 1.35
N PHE A 15 3.67 8.49 1.59
CA PHE A 15 2.58 9.27 1.02
C PHE A 15 2.67 9.37 -0.49
N THR A 16 3.85 9.78 -1.00
CA THR A 16 4.08 9.89 -2.46
C THR A 16 4.08 8.53 -3.15
N GLY A 17 4.66 7.51 -2.51
CA GLY A 17 4.64 6.14 -3.01
C GLY A 17 3.23 5.57 -3.10
N SER A 18 2.35 5.87 -2.13
CA SER A 18 0.94 5.45 -2.15
C SER A 18 0.18 6.06 -3.32
N ILE A 19 0.39 7.34 -3.61
CA ILE A 19 -0.22 8.04 -4.75
C ILE A 19 0.31 7.48 -6.07
N LEU A 20 1.63 7.37 -6.22
CA LEU A 20 2.24 6.83 -7.43
C LEU A 20 1.80 5.38 -7.69
N GLY A 21 1.72 4.57 -6.65
CA GLY A 21 1.24 3.19 -6.74
C GLY A 21 -0.20 3.09 -7.24
N PHE A 22 -1.07 3.95 -6.74
CA PHE A 22 -2.45 4.03 -7.22
C PHE A 22 -2.54 4.27 -8.74
N PHE A 23 -1.77 5.25 -9.24
CA PHE A 23 -1.75 5.53 -10.67
C PHE A 23 -1.07 4.42 -11.49
N LEU A 24 -0.01 3.80 -10.96
CA LEU A 24 0.67 2.69 -11.62
C LEU A 24 -0.27 1.50 -11.82
N GLU A 25 -1.01 1.11 -10.78
CA GLU A 25 -1.99 0.01 -10.86
C GLU A 25 -3.13 0.34 -11.81
N GLY A 26 -3.70 1.54 -11.70
CA GLY A 26 -4.77 1.98 -12.61
C GLY A 26 -4.34 2.00 -14.08
N ILE A 27 -3.16 2.54 -14.39
CA ILE A 27 -2.60 2.54 -15.76
C ILE A 27 -2.33 1.10 -16.22
N TRP A 28 -1.74 0.27 -15.37
CA TRP A 28 -1.51 -1.14 -15.68
C TRP A 28 -2.80 -1.88 -16.00
N ARG A 29 -3.86 -1.60 -15.23
CA ARG A 29 -5.19 -2.16 -15.47
C ARG A 29 -5.75 -1.72 -16.82
N VAL A 30 -5.69 -0.42 -17.15
CA VAL A 30 -6.12 0.11 -18.45
C VAL A 30 -5.38 -0.55 -19.61
N ILE A 31 -4.06 -0.73 -19.51
CA ILE A 31 -3.26 -1.40 -20.53
C ILE A 31 -3.72 -2.85 -20.75
N ARG A 32 -4.09 -3.55 -19.67
CA ARG A 32 -4.47 -4.96 -19.75
C ARG A 32 -5.91 -5.22 -20.12
N THR A 33 -6.83 -4.35 -19.72
CA THR A 33 -8.28 -4.62 -19.80
C THR A 33 -9.07 -3.53 -20.53
N GLY A 34 -8.43 -2.39 -20.83
CA GLY A 34 -9.09 -1.23 -21.42
C GLY A 34 -9.94 -0.41 -20.43
N SER A 35 -10.02 -0.78 -19.16
CA SER A 35 -10.83 -0.11 -18.14
C SER A 35 -10.00 0.27 -16.92
N TRP A 36 -10.35 1.42 -16.32
CA TRP A 36 -9.78 1.83 -15.02
C TRP A 36 -10.38 1.02 -13.89
N GLU A 37 -9.56 0.64 -12.93
CA GLU A 37 -9.98 0.02 -11.68
C GLU A 37 -9.42 0.84 -10.49
N ASN A 38 -10.23 1.01 -9.45
CA ASN A 38 -9.81 1.74 -8.26
C ASN A 38 -8.96 0.82 -7.36
N HIS A 39 -7.70 1.19 -7.14
CA HIS A 39 -6.77 0.47 -6.26
C HIS A 39 -6.49 1.25 -4.97
N SER A 40 -7.41 2.13 -4.54
CA SER A 40 -7.27 2.83 -3.28
C SER A 40 -7.46 1.88 -2.09
N ALA A 41 -6.64 2.05 -1.07
CA ALA A 41 -6.79 1.38 0.21
C ALA A 41 -7.54 2.22 1.25
N THR A 42 -7.96 3.45 0.89
CA THR A 42 -8.65 4.39 1.75
C THR A 42 -9.92 4.92 1.10
N VAL A 43 -10.90 5.36 1.91
CA VAL A 43 -12.17 5.91 1.40
C VAL A 43 -11.97 7.27 0.74
N TYR A 44 -10.97 8.01 1.15
CA TYR A 44 -10.61 9.29 0.54
C TYR A 44 -9.21 9.22 -0.09
N GLY A 45 -9.09 9.84 -1.26
CA GLY A 45 -7.83 9.98 -1.96
C GLY A 45 -7.32 8.73 -2.68
N PRO A 46 -6.31 8.93 -3.53
CA PRO A 46 -5.74 7.88 -4.37
C PRO A 46 -4.54 7.22 -3.65
N PHE A 47 -4.79 6.44 -2.61
CA PHE A 47 -3.71 5.87 -1.80
C PHE A 47 -3.65 4.34 -1.88
N CYS A 48 -2.75 3.80 -2.69
CA CYS A 48 -2.38 2.39 -2.66
C CYS A 48 -1.26 2.17 -1.62
N ILE A 49 -1.63 1.90 -0.36
CA ILE A 49 -0.72 1.91 0.80
C ILE A 49 0.40 0.86 0.70
N ILE A 50 0.20 -0.23 -0.05
CA ILE A 50 1.24 -1.25 -0.25
C ILE A 50 2.46 -0.66 -0.97
N TYR A 51 2.23 0.21 -1.97
CA TYR A 51 3.32 0.93 -2.66
C TYR A 51 3.96 1.99 -1.76
N GLY A 52 3.19 2.59 -0.86
CA GLY A 52 3.74 3.50 0.14
C GLY A 52 4.74 2.80 1.06
N PHE A 53 4.35 1.68 1.65
CA PHE A 53 5.26 0.87 2.46
C PHE A 53 6.42 0.32 1.65
N GLY A 54 6.16 -0.15 0.41
CA GLY A 54 7.19 -0.60 -0.51
C GLY A 54 8.23 0.48 -0.79
N THR A 55 7.79 1.69 -1.13
CA THR A 55 8.67 2.85 -1.41
C THR A 55 9.55 3.20 -0.21
N ALA A 56 8.97 3.29 0.99
CA ALA A 56 9.71 3.58 2.20
C ALA A 56 10.74 2.47 2.54
N ALA A 57 10.35 1.20 2.38
CA ALA A 57 11.23 0.05 2.61
C ALA A 57 12.38 -0.01 1.59
N LEU A 58 12.09 0.18 0.29
CA LEU A 58 13.10 0.20 -0.77
C LEU A 58 14.10 1.36 -0.58
N TYR A 59 13.61 2.55 -0.23
CA TYR A 59 14.49 3.69 0.09
C TYR A 59 15.44 3.35 1.23
N ARG A 60 14.91 2.75 2.29
CA ARG A 60 15.67 2.42 3.49
C ARG A 60 16.83 1.47 3.23
N ILE A 61 16.66 0.50 2.32
CA ILE A 61 17.72 -0.46 2.00
C ILE A 61 18.62 -0.03 0.85
N THR A 62 18.26 1.02 0.08
CA THR A 62 19.04 1.46 -1.09
C THR A 62 20.49 1.79 -0.73
N ALA A 63 20.71 2.49 0.38
CA ALA A 63 22.05 2.82 0.86
C ALA A 63 22.88 1.58 1.21
N ASP A 64 22.23 0.59 1.85
CA ASP A 64 22.88 -0.65 2.31
C ASP A 64 23.30 -1.56 1.15
N VAL A 65 22.63 -1.44 0.00
CA VAL A 65 22.89 -2.30 -1.18
C VAL A 65 23.71 -1.62 -2.26
N SER A 66 23.95 -0.30 -2.18
CA SER A 66 24.55 0.51 -3.25
C SER A 66 25.92 0.04 -3.73
N GLY A 67 26.74 -0.55 -2.84
CA GLY A 67 28.06 -1.10 -3.17
C GLY A 67 28.08 -2.55 -3.65
N MET A 68 26.91 -3.20 -3.74
CA MET A 68 26.81 -4.61 -4.08
C MET A 68 26.68 -4.84 -5.59
N PRO A 69 27.06 -6.04 -6.11
CA PRO A 69 26.74 -6.45 -7.47
C PRO A 69 25.24 -6.34 -7.76
N LEU A 70 24.87 -6.01 -9.01
CA LEU A 70 23.48 -5.74 -9.41
C LEU A 70 22.50 -6.89 -9.06
N TRP A 71 22.95 -8.14 -9.23
CA TRP A 71 22.11 -9.30 -8.90
C TRP A 71 21.82 -9.42 -7.39
N GLN A 72 22.76 -9.03 -6.52
CA GLN A 72 22.52 -9.00 -5.08
C GLN A 72 21.56 -7.87 -4.68
N GLN A 73 21.71 -6.69 -5.30
CA GLN A 73 20.75 -5.59 -5.13
C GLN A 73 19.35 -6.06 -5.51
N PHE A 74 19.21 -6.66 -6.70
CA PHE A 74 17.95 -7.21 -7.20
C PHE A 74 17.32 -8.19 -6.23
N LEU A 75 18.06 -9.19 -5.74
CA LEU A 75 17.54 -10.19 -4.80
C LEU A 75 17.07 -9.55 -3.47
N ARG A 76 17.79 -8.57 -2.96
CA ARG A 76 17.41 -7.87 -1.73
C ARG A 76 16.16 -7.03 -1.92
N PHE A 77 16.05 -6.30 -3.02
CA PHE A 77 14.83 -5.56 -3.35
C PHE A 77 13.64 -6.50 -3.56
N ALA A 78 13.84 -7.62 -4.27
CA ALA A 78 12.83 -8.64 -4.46
C ALA A 78 12.33 -9.21 -3.12
N ALA A 79 13.24 -9.55 -2.21
CA ALA A 79 12.89 -10.09 -0.90
C ALA A 79 12.12 -9.06 -0.03
N VAL A 80 12.58 -7.80 -0.01
CA VAL A 80 11.91 -6.75 0.78
C VAL A 80 10.52 -6.43 0.21
N GLY A 81 10.41 -6.28 -1.12
CA GLY A 81 9.11 -6.04 -1.75
C GLY A 81 8.14 -7.20 -1.56
N ALA A 82 8.61 -8.45 -1.72
CA ALA A 82 7.80 -9.63 -1.46
C ALA A 82 7.33 -9.71 0.00
N ALA A 83 8.19 -9.35 0.96
CA ALA A 83 7.81 -9.29 2.37
C ALA A 83 6.73 -8.22 2.64
N VAL A 84 6.84 -7.04 2.02
CA VAL A 84 5.83 -5.97 2.14
C VAL A 84 4.49 -6.45 1.57
N GLU A 85 4.48 -7.02 0.36
CA GLU A 85 3.26 -7.49 -0.30
C GLU A 85 2.60 -8.64 0.46
N TYR A 86 3.38 -9.63 0.90
CA TYR A 86 2.89 -10.74 1.71
C TYR A 86 2.28 -10.25 3.02
N THR A 87 2.98 -9.37 3.73
CA THR A 87 2.52 -8.83 5.02
C THR A 87 1.25 -8.00 4.85
N GLY A 88 1.16 -7.18 3.80
CA GLY A 88 -0.02 -6.39 3.49
C GLY A 88 -1.25 -7.27 3.26
N SER A 89 -1.13 -8.29 2.40
CA SER A 89 -2.21 -9.25 2.15
C SER A 89 -2.60 -10.04 3.42
N PHE A 90 -1.60 -10.47 4.21
CA PHE A 90 -1.86 -11.17 5.46
C PHE A 90 -2.63 -10.31 6.46
N LEU A 91 -2.23 -9.06 6.64
CA LEU A 91 -2.92 -8.13 7.54
C LEU A 91 -4.33 -7.81 7.06
N GLN A 92 -4.52 -7.56 5.77
CA GLN A 92 -5.85 -7.30 5.19
C GLN A 92 -6.79 -8.47 5.44
N GLU A 93 -6.37 -9.69 5.14
CA GLU A 93 -7.19 -10.89 5.36
C GLU A 93 -7.49 -11.09 6.84
N HIS A 94 -6.49 -10.92 7.70
CA HIS A 94 -6.66 -11.15 9.14
C HIS A 94 -7.56 -10.11 9.82
N LEU A 95 -7.43 -8.85 9.45
CA LEU A 95 -8.19 -7.73 10.03
C LEU A 95 -9.60 -7.63 9.44
N PHE A 96 -9.72 -7.75 8.12
CA PHE A 96 -10.95 -7.47 7.40
C PHE A 96 -11.62 -8.70 6.78
N GLY A 97 -10.96 -9.87 6.79
CA GLY A 97 -11.48 -11.08 6.17
C GLY A 97 -11.59 -10.99 4.65
N SER A 98 -10.84 -10.09 4.03
CA SER A 98 -10.89 -9.81 2.59
C SER A 98 -9.50 -9.80 1.98
N VAL A 99 -9.44 -10.00 0.66
CA VAL A 99 -8.22 -9.91 -0.14
C VAL A 99 -8.45 -9.01 -1.34
N SER A 100 -7.42 -8.26 -1.75
CA SER A 100 -7.45 -7.42 -2.97
C SER A 100 -6.76 -8.09 -4.15
N TRP A 101 -6.02 -9.18 -3.91
CA TRP A 101 -5.39 -10.02 -4.94
C TRP A 101 -5.24 -11.45 -4.42
N ASP A 102 -5.22 -12.40 -5.36
CA ASP A 102 -4.96 -13.80 -5.07
C ASP A 102 -4.08 -14.41 -6.19
N TYR A 103 -2.91 -14.89 -5.81
CA TYR A 103 -1.97 -15.58 -6.71
C TYR A 103 -2.02 -17.11 -6.60
N THR A 104 -3.09 -17.67 -6.02
CA THR A 104 -3.28 -19.12 -5.95
C THR A 104 -3.20 -19.73 -7.36
N GLY A 105 -2.46 -20.82 -7.50
CA GLY A 105 -2.20 -21.46 -8.81
C GLY A 105 -1.09 -20.81 -9.66
N ARG A 106 -0.51 -19.68 -9.26
CA ARG A 106 0.68 -19.12 -9.89
C ARG A 106 1.94 -19.87 -9.45
N PHE A 107 2.95 -19.87 -10.31
CA PHE A 107 4.22 -20.56 -10.02
C PHE A 107 4.90 -19.98 -8.78
N LEU A 108 5.29 -20.86 -7.85
CA LEU A 108 5.82 -20.52 -6.52
C LEU A 108 4.95 -19.53 -5.76
N SER A 109 3.63 -19.72 -5.80
CA SER A 109 2.70 -18.96 -4.95
C SER A 109 2.86 -19.39 -3.48
N LEU A 110 2.99 -18.40 -2.59
CA LEU A 110 3.02 -18.60 -1.15
C LEU A 110 1.69 -18.10 -0.55
N ASN A 111 0.82 -19.03 -0.19
CA ASN A 111 -0.51 -18.77 0.40
C ASN A 111 -1.40 -17.82 -0.44
N GLY A 112 -1.24 -17.79 -1.76
CA GLY A 112 -1.96 -16.84 -2.62
C GLY A 112 -1.52 -15.38 -2.51
N ARG A 113 -0.64 -15.04 -1.53
CA ARG A 113 -0.31 -13.64 -1.19
C ARG A 113 0.84 -13.06 -2.00
N ILE A 114 1.76 -13.91 -2.45
CA ILE A 114 2.91 -13.54 -3.30
C ILE A 114 3.23 -14.72 -4.23
N CYS A 115 3.82 -14.46 -5.38
CA CYS A 115 4.32 -15.48 -6.31
C CYS A 115 5.64 -15.04 -6.94
N LEU A 116 6.32 -15.96 -7.63
CA LEU A 116 7.64 -15.67 -8.22
C LEU A 116 7.61 -14.43 -9.14
N SER A 117 6.61 -14.32 -10.01
CA SER A 117 6.54 -13.21 -10.97
C SER A 117 6.44 -11.85 -10.25
N MET A 118 5.66 -11.76 -9.17
CA MET A 118 5.55 -10.53 -8.38
C MET A 118 6.83 -10.25 -7.57
N THR A 119 7.44 -11.29 -7.02
CA THR A 119 8.75 -11.17 -6.36
C THR A 119 9.82 -10.62 -7.31
N LEU A 120 9.89 -11.12 -8.56
CA LEU A 120 10.80 -10.60 -9.57
C LEU A 120 10.46 -9.17 -9.99
N MET A 121 9.18 -8.84 -10.08
CA MET A 121 8.73 -7.47 -10.36
C MET A 121 9.19 -6.49 -9.28
N TRP A 122 9.09 -6.86 -7.99
CA TRP A 122 9.62 -6.06 -6.89
C TRP A 122 11.13 -5.84 -6.99
N GLY A 123 11.88 -6.86 -7.44
CA GLY A 123 13.31 -6.73 -7.71
C GLY A 123 13.62 -5.70 -8.80
N LEU A 124 12.88 -5.74 -9.91
CA LEU A 124 13.02 -4.77 -11.02
C LEU A 124 12.63 -3.35 -10.58
N LEU A 125 11.49 -3.21 -9.91
CA LEU A 125 11.03 -1.93 -9.37
C LEU A 125 12.05 -1.36 -8.37
N GLY A 126 12.63 -2.19 -7.53
CA GLY A 126 13.66 -1.78 -6.57
C GLY A 126 14.93 -1.27 -7.25
N ILE A 127 15.41 -1.93 -8.31
CA ILE A 127 16.54 -1.44 -9.11
C ILE A 127 16.20 -0.10 -9.74
N LEU A 128 15.05 0.01 -10.41
CA LEU A 128 14.61 1.25 -11.05
C LEU A 128 14.48 2.39 -10.02
N TYR A 129 13.82 2.09 -8.91
CA TYR A 129 13.63 3.03 -7.80
C TYR A 129 14.98 3.52 -7.26
N SER A 130 15.92 2.62 -7.00
CA SER A 130 17.24 2.96 -6.46
C SER A 130 18.08 3.86 -7.38
N ARG A 131 17.85 3.79 -8.71
CA ARG A 131 18.59 4.55 -9.71
C ARG A 131 17.96 5.91 -10.03
N ILE A 132 16.63 6.02 -9.91
CA ILE A 132 15.88 7.22 -10.33
C ILE A 132 15.25 7.92 -9.13
N CYS A 133 14.39 7.22 -8.38
CA CYS A 133 13.57 7.86 -7.35
C CYS A 133 14.35 8.14 -6.06
N ALA A 134 15.19 7.20 -5.62
CA ALA A 134 15.90 7.36 -4.36
C ALA A 134 16.90 8.53 -4.37
N PRO A 135 17.73 8.76 -5.43
CA PRO A 135 18.58 9.95 -5.50
C PRO A 135 17.79 11.25 -5.54
N ALA A 136 16.66 11.29 -6.28
CA ALA A 136 15.79 12.46 -6.34
C ALA A 136 15.17 12.78 -4.97
N ALA A 137 14.71 11.74 -4.25
CA ALA A 137 14.17 11.89 -2.90
C ALA A 137 15.24 12.39 -1.92
N THR A 138 16.46 11.83 -1.98
CA THR A 138 17.59 12.28 -1.13
C THR A 138 17.90 13.75 -1.38
N HIS A 139 18.02 14.16 -2.64
CA HIS A 139 18.27 15.56 -3.01
C HIS A 139 17.14 16.48 -2.50
N PHE A 140 15.89 16.04 -2.64
CA PHE A 140 14.75 16.79 -2.11
C PHE A 140 14.85 16.95 -0.59
N PHE A 141 15.17 15.91 0.17
CA PHE A 141 15.29 15.98 1.62
C PHE A 141 16.44 16.87 2.10
N GLU A 142 17.56 16.87 1.39
CA GLU A 142 18.70 17.74 1.67
C GLU A 142 18.34 19.23 1.48
N THR A 143 17.48 19.54 0.49
CA THR A 143 17.05 20.93 0.20
C THR A 143 15.82 21.36 0.99
N ALA A 144 14.91 20.44 1.31
CA ALA A 144 13.65 20.70 1.99
C ALA A 144 13.72 20.66 3.52
N SER A 145 14.90 20.61 4.13
CA SER A 145 15.11 20.44 5.59
C SER A 145 14.61 21.59 6.47
N HIS A 146 13.72 22.46 5.97
CA HIS A 146 13.20 23.64 6.65
C HIS A 146 11.84 23.39 7.33
N TRP A 147 11.54 24.24 8.32
CA TRP A 147 10.35 24.16 9.15
C TRP A 147 9.01 23.96 8.40
N PRO A 148 8.73 24.61 7.25
CA PRO A 148 7.48 24.39 6.51
C PRO A 148 7.24 22.95 6.10
N TYR A 149 8.29 22.26 5.65
CA TYR A 149 8.20 20.83 5.26
C TYR A 149 7.74 19.93 6.41
N ARG A 150 8.29 20.11 7.61
CA ARG A 150 7.90 19.34 8.80
C ARG A 150 6.46 19.58 9.22
N GLY A 151 6.01 20.85 9.14
CA GLY A 151 4.63 21.22 9.42
C GLY A 151 3.64 20.59 8.43
N ILE A 152 3.95 20.65 7.14
CA ILE A 152 3.16 20.00 6.09
C ILE A 152 3.08 18.50 6.32
N CYS A 153 4.21 17.84 6.58
CA CYS A 153 4.23 16.40 6.87
C CYS A 153 3.39 16.04 8.10
N ALA A 154 3.40 16.84 9.15
CA ALA A 154 2.58 16.60 10.34
C ALA A 154 1.09 16.70 10.04
N VAL A 155 0.66 17.73 9.28
CA VAL A 155 -0.75 17.90 8.88
C VAL A 155 -1.20 16.76 7.97
N LEU A 156 -0.41 16.42 6.94
CA LEU A 156 -0.73 15.33 6.03
C LEU A 156 -0.72 13.96 6.76
N SER A 157 0.17 13.75 7.73
CA SER A 157 0.17 12.55 8.55
C SER A 157 -1.09 12.42 9.39
N ALA A 158 -1.54 13.51 9.98
CA ALA A 158 -2.79 13.52 10.76
C ALA A 158 -4.01 13.24 9.86
N ALA A 159 -4.07 13.87 8.69
CA ALA A 159 -5.13 13.64 7.70
C ALA A 159 -5.12 12.19 7.20
N MET A 160 -3.95 11.64 6.86
CA MET A 160 -3.80 10.24 6.45
C MET A 160 -4.20 9.27 7.56
N ALA A 161 -3.81 9.55 8.81
CA ALA A 161 -4.20 8.72 9.93
C ALA A 161 -5.72 8.73 10.16
N ALA A 162 -6.36 9.90 10.05
CA ALA A 162 -7.81 10.02 10.15
C ALA A 162 -8.53 9.23 9.03
N ASP A 163 -8.04 9.33 7.78
CA ASP A 163 -8.59 8.59 6.65
C ASP A 163 -8.39 7.07 6.80
N LEU A 164 -7.22 6.61 7.25
CA LEU A 164 -6.97 5.20 7.52
C LEU A 164 -7.87 4.63 8.63
N LEU A 165 -8.10 5.40 9.70
CA LEU A 165 -9.01 4.99 10.78
C LEU A 165 -10.46 4.92 10.31
N LEU A 166 -10.91 5.91 9.54
CA LEU A 166 -12.24 5.92 8.94
C LEU A 166 -12.41 4.75 7.97
N SER A 167 -11.44 4.54 7.09
CA SER A 167 -11.42 3.44 6.12
C SER A 167 -11.48 2.08 6.81
N ALA A 168 -10.70 1.90 7.89
CA ALA A 168 -10.73 0.69 8.69
C ALA A 168 -12.09 0.45 9.34
N GLY A 169 -12.73 1.50 9.87
CA GLY A 169 -14.08 1.44 10.43
C GLY A 169 -15.13 1.08 9.38
N ALA A 170 -15.09 1.73 8.21
CA ALA A 170 -15.98 1.44 7.10
C ALA A 170 -15.81 0.00 6.56
N LEU A 171 -14.56 -0.47 6.40
CA LEU A 171 -14.26 -1.84 5.98
C LEU A 171 -14.72 -2.86 7.02
N TYR A 172 -14.53 -2.58 8.31
CA TYR A 172 -14.99 -3.45 9.38
C TYR A 172 -16.51 -3.58 9.37
N ARG A 173 -17.23 -2.45 9.22
CA ARG A 173 -18.70 -2.44 9.09
C ARG A 173 -19.17 -3.15 7.81
N TRP A 174 -18.48 -2.92 6.68
CA TRP A 174 -18.80 -3.62 5.43
C TRP A 174 -18.65 -5.13 5.57
N ARG A 175 -17.59 -5.60 6.25
CA ARG A 175 -17.42 -7.01 6.59
C ARG A 175 -18.57 -7.53 7.46
N GLU A 176 -18.97 -6.81 8.52
CA GLU A 176 -20.05 -7.24 9.41
C GLU A 176 -21.40 -7.36 8.68
N ARG A 177 -21.67 -6.45 7.73
CA ARG A 177 -22.86 -6.53 6.87
C ARG A 177 -22.88 -7.75 5.96
N GLN A 178 -21.71 -8.31 5.57
CA GLN A 178 -21.69 -9.61 4.84
C GLN A 178 -22.22 -10.78 5.67
N TYR A 179 -22.30 -10.63 7.00
CA TYR A 179 -22.80 -11.63 7.93
C TYR A 179 -24.12 -11.20 8.61
N ASP A 180 -24.82 -10.23 8.04
CA ASP A 180 -26.09 -9.68 8.56
C ASP A 180 -25.99 -9.19 10.02
N ILE A 181 -24.82 -8.71 10.46
CA ILE A 181 -24.61 -8.17 11.80
C ILE A 181 -25.05 -6.70 11.84
N PRO A 182 -26.11 -6.37 12.63
CA PRO A 182 -26.62 -5.00 12.72
C PRO A 182 -25.63 -4.08 13.45
N PRO A 183 -25.73 -2.75 13.23
CA PRO A 183 -24.94 -1.77 13.96
C PRO A 183 -25.28 -1.80 15.46
N ARG A 184 -24.28 -1.66 16.31
CA ARG A 184 -24.40 -1.75 17.78
C ARG A 184 -24.43 -0.39 18.47
N ASN A 185 -24.08 0.68 17.75
CA ASN A 185 -23.98 2.02 18.26
C ASN A 185 -24.14 3.06 17.14
N HIS A 186 -24.33 4.32 17.52
CA HIS A 186 -24.56 5.42 16.58
C HIS A 186 -23.40 5.63 15.58
N ILE A 187 -22.15 5.38 15.97
CA ILE A 187 -20.99 5.48 15.04
C ILE A 187 -21.11 4.46 13.93
N GLU A 188 -21.50 3.22 14.27
CA GLU A 188 -21.70 2.15 13.29
C GLU A 188 -22.91 2.44 12.37
N GLU A 189 -23.98 3.03 12.91
CA GLU A 189 -25.14 3.49 12.12
C GLU A 189 -24.72 4.58 11.11
N GLU A 190 -23.94 5.57 11.54
CA GLU A 190 -23.43 6.63 10.67
C GLU A 190 -22.49 6.07 9.59
N LEU A 191 -21.61 5.12 9.94
CA LEU A 191 -20.76 4.45 8.97
C LEU A 191 -21.59 3.68 7.94
N ASP A 192 -22.63 2.98 8.36
CA ASP A 192 -23.52 2.24 7.46
C ASP A 192 -24.32 3.16 6.55
N ALA A 193 -24.72 4.33 7.04
CA ALA A 193 -25.46 5.32 6.26
C ALA A 193 -24.60 6.01 5.19
N HIS A 194 -23.31 6.30 5.49
CA HIS A 194 -22.42 7.00 4.58
C HIS A 194 -21.59 6.08 3.67
N TYR A 195 -21.33 4.85 4.12
CA TYR A 195 -20.52 3.84 3.44
C TYR A 195 -21.31 2.54 3.32
N ASP A 196 -22.46 2.60 2.65
CA ASP A 196 -23.28 1.44 2.34
C ASP A 196 -22.56 0.44 1.42
N ASN A 197 -23.15 -0.72 1.15
CA ASN A 197 -22.52 -1.75 0.35
C ASN A 197 -22.18 -1.27 -1.06
N ALA A 198 -23.09 -0.52 -1.71
CA ALA A 198 -22.87 -0.02 -3.06
C ALA A 198 -21.69 0.95 -3.11
N ARG A 199 -21.59 1.84 -2.13
CA ARG A 199 -20.49 2.79 -2.01
C ARG A 199 -19.16 2.09 -1.73
N MET A 200 -19.16 1.07 -0.88
CA MET A 200 -17.96 0.29 -0.56
C MET A 200 -17.49 -0.54 -1.76
N GLU A 201 -18.40 -1.13 -2.54
CA GLU A 201 -18.06 -1.82 -3.80
C GLU A 201 -17.48 -0.88 -4.86
N GLU A 202 -17.95 0.36 -4.92
CA GLU A 202 -17.38 1.37 -5.81
C GLU A 202 -15.95 1.76 -5.41
N ILE A 203 -15.71 1.96 -4.11
CA ILE A 203 -14.40 2.35 -3.57
C ILE A 203 -13.40 1.19 -3.65
N TYR A 204 -13.81 -0.01 -3.23
CA TYR A 204 -12.97 -1.19 -3.11
C TYR A 204 -13.36 -2.28 -4.12
N ASN A 205 -13.48 -1.90 -5.39
CA ASN A 205 -14.00 -2.76 -6.45
C ASN A 205 -13.13 -3.99 -6.77
N ASN A 206 -11.90 -4.04 -6.28
CA ASN A 206 -10.99 -5.18 -6.39
C ASN A 206 -10.95 -6.06 -5.12
N MET A 207 -11.71 -5.70 -4.08
CA MET A 207 -11.72 -6.42 -2.81
C MET A 207 -12.76 -7.53 -2.79
N VAL A 208 -12.36 -8.71 -2.34
CA VAL A 208 -13.23 -9.88 -2.20
C VAL A 208 -13.16 -10.40 -0.78
N PHE A 209 -14.33 -10.58 -0.13
CA PHE A 209 -14.40 -11.23 1.18
C PHE A 209 -14.20 -12.73 1.01
N GLN A 210 -13.37 -13.30 1.89
CA GLN A 210 -13.16 -14.75 1.93
C GLN A 210 -14.15 -15.36 2.94
N ASP A 211 -14.95 -16.31 2.49
CA ASP A 211 -15.79 -17.09 3.37
C ASP A 211 -14.90 -17.84 4.38
N ARG A 212 -15.05 -17.55 5.67
CA ARG A 212 -14.47 -18.34 6.76
C ARG A 212 -15.28 -19.63 6.97
N ALA A 213 -15.63 -20.31 5.90
CA ALA A 213 -16.17 -21.65 5.97
C ALA A 213 -15.04 -22.64 5.61
N LYS A 214 -14.08 -22.80 6.55
CA LYS A 214 -13.32 -24.07 6.66
C LYS A 214 -12.69 -24.16 8.04
#